data_e206e63b62fac1adbeb8ab4c57235580
#
_entry.id   e206e63b62fac1adbeb8ab4c57235580
#
_cell.length_a   1.000
_cell.length_b   1.000
_cell.length_c   1.000
_cell.angle_alpha   90.00
_cell.angle_beta   90.00
_cell.angle_gamma   90.00
#
_symmetry.space_group_name_H-M   'P 1'
#
loop_
_entity.id
_entity.type
_entity.pdbx_description
1 polymer ?
#
loop_
_entity_poly.entity_id
_entity_poly.type
_entity_poly.pdbx_seq_one_letter_code
_entity_poly.pdbx_strand_id
1 'polypeptide(L)'
;MKIIIIGLGLIGGSIAKQLSLKNEMTILAYDSNKTSITNALNNSNIHGEIAHLDELQLPEHENSLIVIATPPKASLEILRSLSPLFNSSITITDTTSIKLPAEIILNEFNNPDNIILSHPIAGSHNSGEQHSQDNLFFDKN
;
A
#
# COMPACT_ATOMS: atom_id res chain seq x y z
N MET A 1 4.43 -10.21 10.88
CA MET A 1 3.41 -9.96 9.83
C MET A 1 4.09 -9.33 8.62
N LYS A 2 3.73 -9.73 7.40
CA LYS A 2 4.26 -9.13 6.16
C LYS A 2 3.29 -8.04 5.67
N ILE A 3 3.83 -6.87 5.35
CA ILE A 3 3.08 -5.73 4.81
C ILE A 3 3.73 -5.31 3.48
N ILE A 4 2.92 -5.13 2.46
CA ILE A 4 3.36 -4.74 1.12
C ILE A 4 2.72 -3.40 0.79
N ILE A 5 3.54 -2.38 0.59
CA ILE A 5 3.09 -1.02 0.31
C ILE A 5 3.28 -0.74 -1.18
N ILE A 6 2.19 -0.43 -1.86
CA ILE A 6 2.19 -0.05 -3.27
C ILE A 6 2.05 1.47 -3.34
N GLY A 7 3.14 2.14 -3.72
CA GLY A 7 3.28 3.60 -3.72
C GLY A 7 3.95 4.14 -2.46
N LEU A 8 5.15 4.69 -2.60
CA LEU A 8 5.94 5.31 -1.54
C LEU A 8 5.86 6.85 -1.55
N GLY A 9 4.69 7.39 -1.90
CA GLY A 9 4.41 8.82 -1.79
C GLY A 9 4.31 9.28 -0.32
N LEU A 10 3.67 10.43 -0.09
CA LEU A 10 3.47 10.97 1.26
C LEU A 10 2.84 9.93 2.20
N ILE A 11 1.72 9.33 1.81
CA ILE A 11 0.96 8.39 2.67
C ILE A 11 1.72 7.06 2.81
N GLY A 12 2.03 6.38 1.71
CA GLY A 12 2.69 5.08 1.76
C GLY A 12 4.10 5.13 2.36
N GLY A 13 4.87 6.18 2.06
CA GLY A 13 6.18 6.41 2.69
C GLY A 13 6.07 6.68 4.19
N SER A 14 5.03 7.40 4.65
CA SER A 14 4.80 7.63 6.09
C SER A 14 4.37 6.33 6.80
N ILE A 15 3.53 5.51 6.16
CA ILE A 15 3.19 4.18 6.67
C ILE A 15 4.46 3.33 6.82
N ALA A 16 5.32 3.28 5.78
CA ALA A 16 6.57 2.54 5.81
C ALA A 16 7.47 2.99 6.96
N LYS A 17 7.70 4.30 7.09
CA LYS A 17 8.51 4.88 8.16
C LYS A 17 7.97 4.54 9.55
N GLN A 18 6.67 4.71 9.78
CA GLN A 18 6.07 4.44 11.08
C GLN A 18 6.12 2.96 11.46
N LEU A 19 5.87 2.07 10.48
CA LEU A 19 5.88 0.63 10.72
C LEU A 19 7.31 0.06 10.87
N SER A 20 8.32 0.65 10.22
CA SER A 20 9.72 0.23 10.34
C SER A 20 10.27 0.40 11.76
N LEU A 21 9.65 1.25 12.57
CA LEU A 21 9.98 1.38 14.00
C LEU A 21 9.53 0.18 14.84
N LYS A 22 8.75 -0.75 14.26
CA LYS A 22 8.23 -1.95 14.93
C LYS A 22 8.94 -3.19 14.39
N ASN A 23 9.78 -3.81 15.23
CA ASN A 23 10.66 -4.93 14.85
C ASN A 23 9.94 -6.24 14.44
N GLU A 24 8.61 -6.31 14.54
CA GLU A 24 7.83 -7.52 14.29
C GLU A 24 7.25 -7.60 12.86
N MET A 25 7.53 -6.61 12.03
CA MET A 25 6.95 -6.48 10.70
C MET A 25 8.00 -6.56 9.59
N THR A 26 7.73 -7.33 8.57
CA THR A 26 8.48 -7.31 7.31
C THR A 26 7.76 -6.40 6.33
N ILE A 27 8.39 -5.32 5.90
CA ILE A 27 7.81 -4.32 5.01
C ILE A 27 8.47 -4.46 3.64
N LEU A 28 7.67 -4.77 2.63
CA LEU A 28 8.08 -4.74 1.23
C LEU A 28 7.37 -3.58 0.53
N ALA A 29 7.94 -3.09 -0.56
CA ALA A 29 7.29 -2.02 -1.31
C ALA A 29 7.44 -2.17 -2.82
N TYR A 30 6.44 -1.66 -3.53
CA TYR A 30 6.47 -1.40 -4.96
C TYR A 30 6.26 0.09 -5.21
N ASP A 31 7.10 0.67 -6.05
CA ASP A 31 6.91 2.02 -6.58
C ASP A 31 7.45 2.09 -8.01
N SER A 32 6.77 2.82 -8.88
CA SER A 32 7.24 3.07 -10.25
C SER A 32 8.50 3.95 -10.27
N ASN A 33 8.70 4.77 -9.24
CA ASN A 33 9.89 5.58 -9.04
C ASN A 33 10.96 4.80 -8.25
N LYS A 34 11.94 4.27 -8.97
CA LYS A 34 13.05 3.51 -8.36
C LYS A 34 13.87 4.31 -7.34
N THR A 35 13.89 5.63 -7.45
CA THR A 35 14.56 6.50 -6.46
C THR A 35 13.87 6.40 -5.11
N SER A 36 12.54 6.39 -5.07
CA SER A 36 11.77 6.21 -3.82
C SER A 36 12.06 4.87 -3.16
N ILE A 37 12.15 3.78 -3.94
CA ILE A 37 12.55 2.46 -3.43
C ILE A 37 13.97 2.50 -2.85
N THR A 38 14.94 3.03 -3.59
CA THR A 38 16.34 3.11 -3.15
C THR A 38 16.46 3.93 -1.86
N ASN A 39 15.79 5.06 -1.76
CA ASN A 39 15.77 5.89 -0.55
C ASN A 39 15.17 5.15 0.63
N ALA A 40 14.05 4.46 0.43
CA ALA A 40 13.39 3.73 1.49
C ALA A 40 14.23 2.55 2.01
N LEU A 41 14.94 1.84 1.13
CA LEU A 41 15.91 0.80 1.50
C LEU A 41 17.09 1.37 2.28
N ASN A 42 17.72 2.44 1.77
CA ASN A 42 18.88 3.08 2.41
C ASN A 42 18.55 3.62 3.81
N ASN A 43 17.33 4.08 4.02
CA ASN A 43 16.84 4.57 5.30
C ASN A 43 16.23 3.47 6.19
N SER A 44 16.30 2.20 5.76
CA SER A 44 15.71 1.05 6.49
C SER A 44 14.21 1.19 6.75
N ASN A 45 13.49 1.93 5.92
CA ASN A 45 12.03 2.07 6.00
C ASN A 45 11.29 0.87 5.41
N ILE A 46 11.96 0.14 4.53
CA ILE A 46 11.47 -1.13 3.95
C ILE A 46 12.60 -2.17 3.99
N HIS A 47 12.22 -3.44 3.95
CA HIS A 47 13.13 -4.59 4.00
C HIS A 47 13.43 -5.17 2.61
N GLY A 48 12.65 -4.80 1.60
CA GLY A 48 12.81 -5.28 0.23
C GLY A 48 11.87 -4.61 -0.75
N GLU A 49 12.16 -4.83 -2.03
CA GLU A 49 11.38 -4.37 -3.17
C GLU A 49 10.52 -5.50 -3.74
N ILE A 50 9.31 -5.18 -4.18
CA ILE A 50 8.53 -5.97 -5.14
C ILE A 50 8.83 -5.38 -6.52
N ALA A 51 9.45 -6.14 -7.41
CA ALA A 51 9.84 -5.64 -8.73
C ALA A 51 8.64 -5.56 -9.69
N HIS A 52 7.73 -6.55 -9.59
CA HIS A 52 6.53 -6.64 -10.42
C HIS A 52 5.32 -7.05 -9.57
N LEU A 53 4.13 -6.47 -9.85
CA LEU A 53 2.92 -6.74 -9.07
C LEU A 53 2.41 -8.19 -9.18
N ASP A 54 2.76 -8.91 -10.24
CA ASP A 54 2.43 -10.33 -10.40
C ASP A 54 3.17 -11.26 -9.42
N GLU A 55 4.30 -10.83 -8.87
CA GLU A 55 5.00 -11.54 -7.81
C GLU A 55 4.13 -11.73 -6.55
N LEU A 56 3.15 -10.86 -6.34
CA LEU A 56 2.23 -10.91 -5.19
C LEU A 56 1.34 -12.16 -5.17
N GLN A 57 1.25 -12.89 -6.27
CA GLN A 57 0.54 -14.17 -6.37
C GLN A 57 1.36 -15.35 -5.85
N LEU A 58 2.64 -15.16 -5.52
CA LEU A 58 3.49 -16.22 -5.01
C LEU A 58 3.10 -16.62 -3.58
N PRO A 59 3.22 -17.92 -3.23
CA PRO A 59 2.85 -18.43 -1.90
C PRO A 59 3.58 -17.72 -0.74
N GLU A 60 4.76 -17.20 -0.98
CA GLU A 60 5.53 -16.47 0.04
C GLU A 60 4.85 -15.17 0.52
N HIS A 61 3.84 -14.69 -0.20
CA HIS A 61 3.06 -13.50 0.17
C HIS A 61 1.70 -13.81 0.82
N GLU A 62 1.38 -15.09 1.02
CA GLU A 62 0.17 -15.48 1.74
C GLU A 62 0.10 -14.84 3.14
N ASN A 63 -1.13 -14.56 3.58
CA ASN A 63 -1.41 -13.91 4.87
C ASN A 63 -0.74 -12.53 5.06
N SER A 64 -0.41 -11.84 3.95
CA SER A 64 0.10 -10.47 3.98
C SER A 64 -1.02 -9.44 3.92
N LEU A 65 -0.68 -8.20 4.27
CA LEU A 65 -1.50 -7.02 4.05
C LEU A 65 -0.90 -6.20 2.89
N ILE A 66 -1.69 -5.98 1.84
CA ILE A 66 -1.34 -5.06 0.75
C ILE A 66 -2.02 -3.71 1.00
N VAL A 67 -1.24 -2.64 0.99
CA VAL A 67 -1.71 -1.26 1.12
C VAL A 67 -1.47 -0.52 -0.18
N ILE A 68 -2.54 -0.14 -0.89
CA ILE A 68 -2.48 0.66 -2.12
C ILE A 68 -2.50 2.14 -1.71
N ALA A 69 -1.36 2.82 -1.84
CA ALA A 69 -1.16 4.22 -1.46
C ALA A 69 -0.69 5.07 -2.64
N THR A 70 -1.28 4.85 -3.80
CA THR A 70 -1.00 5.55 -5.06
C THR A 70 -2.08 6.60 -5.36
N PRO A 71 -1.86 7.51 -6.32
CA PRO A 71 -2.90 8.43 -6.77
C PRO A 71 -4.17 7.69 -7.26
N PRO A 72 -5.36 8.30 -7.15
CA PRO A 72 -6.64 7.60 -7.34
C PRO A 72 -6.75 6.80 -8.64
N LYS A 73 -6.32 7.36 -9.78
CA LYS A 73 -6.37 6.66 -11.06
C LYS A 73 -5.50 5.39 -11.04
N ALA A 74 -4.25 5.52 -10.60
CA ALA A 74 -3.32 4.39 -10.48
C ALA A 74 -3.83 3.34 -9.48
N SER A 75 -4.44 3.76 -8.37
CA SER A 75 -5.03 2.85 -7.38
C SER A 75 -6.11 1.96 -8.00
N LEU A 76 -6.95 2.49 -8.87
CA LEU A 76 -8.00 1.70 -9.55
C LEU A 76 -7.40 0.68 -10.54
N GLU A 77 -6.38 1.08 -11.30
CA GLU A 77 -5.67 0.20 -12.22
C GLU A 77 -4.96 -0.94 -11.46
N ILE A 78 -4.31 -0.61 -10.35
CA ILE A 78 -3.66 -1.58 -9.46
C ILE A 78 -4.70 -2.51 -8.83
N LEU A 79 -5.80 -1.98 -8.30
CA LEU A 79 -6.86 -2.80 -7.71
C LEU A 79 -7.39 -3.84 -8.70
N ARG A 80 -7.61 -3.46 -9.97
CA ARG A 80 -7.99 -4.40 -11.03
C ARG A 80 -6.91 -5.45 -11.29
N SER A 81 -5.64 -5.07 -11.33
CA SER A 81 -4.53 -6.00 -11.56
C SER A 81 -4.37 -7.02 -10.43
N LEU A 82 -4.79 -6.66 -9.21
CA LEU A 82 -4.78 -7.55 -8.05
C LEU A 82 -6.01 -8.48 -7.98
N SER A 83 -6.89 -8.46 -8.97
CA SER A 83 -8.08 -9.34 -8.97
C SER A 83 -7.80 -10.84 -8.84
N PRO A 84 -6.65 -11.40 -9.29
CA PRO A 84 -6.30 -12.80 -9.00
C PRO A 84 -6.12 -13.11 -7.50
N LEU A 85 -5.93 -12.08 -6.66
CA LEU A 85 -5.78 -12.20 -5.20
C LEU A 85 -7.10 -12.03 -4.44
N PHE A 86 -8.20 -11.76 -5.15
CA PHE A 86 -9.51 -11.60 -4.50
C PHE A 86 -9.99 -12.93 -3.91
N ASN A 87 -10.59 -12.88 -2.73
CA ASN A 87 -11.00 -14.04 -1.93
C ASN A 87 -9.83 -14.98 -1.56
N SER A 88 -8.60 -14.46 -1.51
CA SER A 88 -7.42 -15.20 -1.02
C SER A 88 -7.14 -14.90 0.46
N SER A 89 -6.06 -15.46 1.00
CA SER A 89 -5.58 -15.16 2.37
C SER A 89 -4.89 -13.78 2.50
N ILE A 90 -4.70 -13.07 1.38
CA ILE A 90 -4.08 -11.75 1.36
C ILE A 90 -5.15 -10.69 1.58
N THR A 91 -4.98 -9.83 2.58
CA THR A 91 -5.87 -8.68 2.77
C THR A 91 -5.37 -7.49 1.94
N ILE A 92 -6.27 -6.82 1.23
CA ILE A 92 -5.96 -5.65 0.42
C ILE A 92 -6.72 -4.45 0.97
N THR A 93 -6.03 -3.33 1.13
CA THR A 93 -6.64 -2.04 1.49
C THR A 93 -6.12 -0.92 0.58
N ASP A 94 -6.92 0.12 0.41
CA ASP A 94 -6.52 1.34 -0.29
C ASP A 94 -6.56 2.55 0.64
N THR A 95 -5.94 3.64 0.25
CA THR A 95 -5.90 4.88 1.02
C THR A 95 -6.58 6.06 0.32
N THR A 96 -7.27 5.84 -0.79
CA THR A 96 -7.90 6.91 -1.57
C THR A 96 -9.11 7.50 -0.84
N SER A 97 -9.35 8.81 -1.03
CA SER A 97 -10.49 9.51 -0.42
C SER A 97 -11.82 9.22 -1.12
N ILE A 98 -11.80 8.83 -2.40
CA ILE A 98 -13.00 8.60 -3.21
C ILE A 98 -13.20 7.11 -3.39
N LYS A 99 -14.30 6.54 -2.83
CA LYS A 99 -14.55 5.10 -2.78
C LYS A 99 -15.42 4.57 -3.92
N LEU A 100 -16.36 5.35 -4.43
CA LEU A 100 -17.33 4.88 -5.43
C LEU A 100 -16.70 4.18 -6.65
N PRO A 101 -15.60 4.68 -7.27
CA PRO A 101 -14.98 3.96 -8.38
C PRO A 101 -14.38 2.60 -7.99
N ALA A 102 -13.83 2.48 -6.77
CA ALA A 102 -13.33 1.20 -6.25
C ALA A 102 -14.49 0.23 -5.98
N GLU A 103 -15.59 0.70 -5.38
CA GLU A 103 -16.80 -0.10 -5.14
C GLU A 103 -17.39 -0.65 -6.44
N ILE A 104 -17.38 0.14 -7.52
CA ILE A 104 -17.83 -0.32 -8.84
C ILE A 104 -16.96 -1.50 -9.32
N ILE A 105 -15.64 -1.40 -9.18
CA ILE A 105 -14.72 -2.49 -9.53
C ILE A 105 -15.02 -3.73 -8.67
N LEU A 106 -15.15 -3.57 -7.36
CA LEU A 106 -15.39 -4.71 -6.46
C LEU A 106 -16.72 -5.42 -6.76
N ASN A 107 -17.76 -4.67 -7.14
CA ASN A 107 -19.03 -5.24 -7.56
C ASN A 107 -18.91 -6.12 -8.81
N GLU A 108 -18.01 -5.78 -9.76
CA GLU A 108 -17.74 -6.62 -10.93
C GLU A 108 -17.18 -8.00 -10.54
N PHE A 109 -16.56 -8.12 -9.36
CA PHE A 109 -15.96 -9.35 -8.80
C PHE A 109 -16.77 -9.93 -7.63
N ASN A 110 -18.07 -9.62 -7.51
CA ASN A 110 -18.97 -10.10 -6.46
C ASN A 110 -18.53 -9.71 -5.03
N ASN A 111 -17.96 -8.53 -4.86
CA ASN A 111 -17.52 -7.98 -3.57
C ASN A 111 -16.62 -8.95 -2.77
N PRO A 112 -15.34 -9.09 -3.15
CA PRO A 112 -14.40 -9.95 -2.46
C PRO A 112 -14.32 -9.62 -0.96
N ASP A 113 -14.26 -10.62 -0.10
CA ASP A 113 -14.30 -10.47 1.35
C ASP A 113 -12.96 -10.03 1.99
N ASN A 114 -11.87 -10.11 1.21
CA ASN A 114 -10.52 -9.75 1.65
C ASN A 114 -10.12 -8.30 1.27
N ILE A 115 -11.07 -7.47 0.83
CA ILE A 115 -10.81 -6.06 0.45
C ILE A 115 -11.44 -5.13 1.47
N ILE A 116 -10.65 -4.20 2.00
CA ILE A 116 -11.10 -3.18 2.95
C ILE A 116 -10.78 -1.80 2.38
N LEU A 117 -11.81 -1.05 1.98
CA LEU A 117 -11.62 0.32 1.52
C LEU A 117 -11.43 1.25 2.72
N SER A 118 -10.28 1.89 2.82
CA SER A 118 -9.93 2.77 3.94
C SER A 118 -9.52 4.17 3.46
N HIS A 119 -9.59 5.16 4.35
CA HIS A 119 -9.15 6.52 4.08
C HIS A 119 -8.47 7.08 5.33
N PRO A 120 -7.15 7.11 5.39
CA PRO A 120 -6.46 7.79 6.47
C PRO A 120 -6.73 9.29 6.38
N ILE A 121 -7.38 9.87 7.41
CA ILE A 121 -7.64 11.32 7.49
C ILE A 121 -6.34 12.00 7.95
N ALA A 122 -5.30 11.86 7.17
CA ALA A 122 -4.00 12.47 7.39
C ALA A 122 -3.39 12.82 6.03
N GLY A 123 -2.77 13.98 5.96
CA GLY A 123 -2.14 14.44 4.72
C GLY A 123 -1.66 15.87 4.85
N SER A 124 -0.96 16.32 3.83
CA SER A 124 -0.57 17.70 3.65
C SER A 124 -0.80 18.11 2.19
N HIS A 125 -0.63 19.39 1.88
CA HIS A 125 -0.66 19.87 0.49
C HIS A 125 0.56 19.41 -0.33
N ASN A 126 1.54 18.80 0.32
CA ASN A 126 2.76 18.28 -0.31
C ASN A 126 2.53 16.85 -0.80
N SER A 127 3.21 16.48 -1.88
CA SER A 127 3.22 15.13 -2.45
C SER A 127 4.66 14.64 -2.63
N GLY A 128 4.82 13.32 -2.73
CA GLY A 128 6.11 12.67 -2.93
C GLY A 128 6.74 12.13 -1.65
N GLU A 129 7.66 11.18 -1.82
CA GLU A 129 8.35 10.45 -0.74
C GLU A 129 9.13 11.38 0.20
N GLN A 130 9.73 12.44 -0.33
CA GLN A 130 10.50 13.42 0.45
C GLN A 130 9.66 14.15 1.52
N HIS A 131 8.35 14.13 1.42
CA HIS A 131 7.43 14.72 2.40
C HIS A 131 6.85 13.70 3.38
N SER A 132 7.19 12.43 3.25
CA SER A 132 6.73 11.38 4.15
C SER A 132 7.33 11.56 5.55
N GLN A 133 6.52 11.30 6.59
CA GLN A 133 6.83 11.55 7.99
C GLN A 133 6.52 10.31 8.83
N ASP A 134 7.34 10.03 9.83
CA ASP A 134 7.14 8.93 10.79
C ASP A 134 6.00 9.20 11.79
N ASN A 135 5.57 10.46 11.90
CA ASN A 135 4.52 10.91 12.82
C ASN A 135 3.25 11.43 12.12
N LEU A 136 3.09 11.20 10.81
CA LEU A 136 1.96 11.72 10.03
C LEU A 136 0.58 11.33 10.61
N PHE A 137 0.50 10.16 11.24
CA PHE A 137 -0.75 9.59 11.78
C PHE A 137 -0.86 9.73 13.31
N PHE A 138 0.13 10.33 13.99
CA PHE A 138 0.03 10.60 15.43
C PHE A 138 -1.07 11.63 15.69
N ASP A 139 -1.87 11.38 16.74
CA ASP A 139 -2.97 12.27 17.17
C ASP A 139 -4.04 12.53 16.09
N LYS A 140 -4.13 11.65 15.09
CA LYS A 140 -5.20 11.65 14.09
C LYS A 140 -6.23 10.59 14.45
N ASN A 141 -7.35 11.04 15.01
CA ASN A 141 -8.53 10.22 15.31
C ASN A 141 -9.53 10.31 14.19
#